data_152196199146d3992af529833c8cbf62
#
_entry.id   152196199146d3992af529833c8cbf62
#
_cell.length_a   1.000
_cell.length_b   1.000
_cell.length_c   1.000
_cell.angle_alpha   90.00
_cell.angle_beta   90.00
_cell.angle_gamma   90.00
#
_symmetry.space_group_name_H-M   'P 1'
#
loop_
_entity.id
_entity.type
_entity.pdbx_description
1 polymer ?
#
loop_
_entity_poly.entity_id
_entity_poly.type
_entity_poly.pdbx_seq_one_letter_code
_entity_poly.pdbx_strand_id
1 'polypeptide(L)'
;NPFMRGVIKGTGYISNEDPQELLNDCEVSLAAGNNLIIFPEGTRTLVGNAINPFARGAANIALRTQTDILPVILHTDVTGLTKQQAWYQIPRQTINMSVEVGHSMRYQHYKVTQGNEAKIARQLTRDLQEFYLNNLSSPLDSHTDKKHKNELTQPN
;
A
#
# COMPACT_ATOMS: atom_id res chain seq x y z
N ASN A 1 -9.61 13.92 -16.87
CA ASN A 1 -8.68 14.73 -17.67
C ASN A 1 -8.36 13.98 -18.96
N PRO A 2 -8.82 14.43 -20.16
CA PRO A 2 -8.63 13.69 -21.42
C PRO A 2 -7.14 13.43 -21.76
N PHE A 3 -6.23 14.28 -21.32
CA PHE A 3 -4.80 14.13 -21.52
C PHE A 3 -4.21 12.88 -20.80
N MET A 4 -4.75 12.54 -19.66
CA MET A 4 -4.29 11.36 -18.88
C MET A 4 -4.84 10.02 -19.39
N ARG A 5 -5.92 10.02 -20.17
CA ARG A 5 -6.54 8.78 -20.68
C ARG A 5 -5.60 7.94 -21.55
N GLY A 6 -4.76 8.57 -22.35
CA GLY A 6 -3.76 7.88 -23.18
C GLY A 6 -2.67 7.21 -22.35
N VAL A 7 -2.19 7.91 -21.33
CA VAL A 7 -1.18 7.39 -20.39
C VAL A 7 -1.76 6.23 -19.58
N ILE A 8 -2.98 6.38 -19.03
CA ILE A 8 -3.68 5.35 -18.26
C ILE A 8 -3.83 4.06 -19.06
N LYS A 9 -4.29 4.15 -20.33
CA LYS A 9 -4.43 2.96 -21.19
C LYS A 9 -3.11 2.28 -21.52
N GLY A 10 -2.00 3.02 -21.62
CA GLY A 10 -0.69 2.46 -21.94
C GLY A 10 0.08 1.87 -20.76
N THR A 11 -0.34 2.14 -19.52
CA THR A 11 0.38 1.73 -18.30
C THR A 11 -0.25 0.55 -17.56
N GLY A 12 -1.32 -0.04 -18.08
CA GLY A 12 -2.06 -1.11 -17.38
C GLY A 12 -2.79 -0.65 -16.12
N TYR A 13 -3.00 0.67 -15.98
CA TYR A 13 -3.75 1.23 -14.85
C TYR A 13 -5.24 0.91 -14.98
N ILE A 14 -5.82 0.31 -13.95
CA ILE A 14 -7.25 -0.01 -13.90
C ILE A 14 -8.00 1.21 -13.37
N SER A 15 -9.01 1.69 -14.11
CA SER A 15 -9.85 2.81 -13.71
C SER A 15 -10.75 2.43 -12.54
N ASN A 16 -10.96 3.36 -11.61
CA ASN A 16 -11.88 3.21 -10.48
C ASN A 16 -13.14 4.11 -10.61
N GLU A 17 -13.45 4.56 -11.83
CA GLU A 17 -14.61 5.42 -12.08
C GLU A 17 -15.92 4.63 -11.94
N ASP A 18 -15.96 3.38 -12.44
CA ASP A 18 -17.09 2.46 -12.28
C ASP A 18 -16.69 1.26 -11.40
N PRO A 19 -17.38 1.05 -10.24
CA PRO A 19 -17.03 -0.05 -9.34
C PRO A 19 -17.21 -1.45 -9.94
N GLN A 20 -18.14 -1.63 -10.88
CA GLN A 20 -18.38 -2.93 -11.48
C GLN A 20 -17.34 -3.24 -12.56
N GLU A 21 -16.98 -2.25 -13.39
CA GLU A 21 -15.91 -2.36 -14.36
C GLU A 21 -14.57 -2.59 -13.66
N LEU A 22 -14.28 -1.84 -12.60
CA LEU A 22 -13.08 -2.04 -11.77
C LEU A 22 -12.94 -3.49 -11.31
N LEU A 23 -14.00 -4.09 -10.75
CA LEU A 23 -13.95 -5.46 -10.25
C LEU A 23 -13.71 -6.47 -11.38
N ASN A 24 -14.35 -6.29 -12.53
CA ASN A 24 -14.17 -7.15 -13.69
C ASN A 24 -12.74 -7.04 -14.25
N ASP A 25 -12.21 -5.82 -14.37
CA ASP A 25 -10.84 -5.58 -14.87
C ASP A 25 -9.79 -6.17 -13.93
N CYS A 26 -10.00 -6.04 -12.61
CA CYS A 26 -9.14 -6.68 -11.61
C CYS A 26 -9.17 -8.21 -11.73
N GLU A 27 -10.36 -8.80 -11.92
CA GLU A 27 -10.54 -10.24 -12.07
C GLU A 27 -9.82 -10.77 -13.32
N VAL A 28 -9.98 -10.09 -14.45
CA VAL A 28 -9.30 -10.42 -15.71
C VAL A 28 -7.78 -10.30 -15.56
N SER A 29 -7.30 -9.23 -14.93
CA SER A 29 -5.87 -9.01 -14.74
C SER A 29 -5.23 -10.08 -13.85
N LEU A 30 -5.87 -10.43 -12.74
CA LEU A 30 -5.39 -11.48 -11.83
C LEU A 30 -5.45 -12.87 -12.47
N ALA A 31 -6.51 -13.18 -13.22
CA ALA A 31 -6.63 -14.43 -13.97
C ALA A 31 -5.56 -14.60 -15.05
N ALA A 32 -5.06 -13.48 -15.60
CA ALA A 32 -3.92 -13.46 -16.52
C ALA A 32 -2.56 -13.63 -15.83
N GLY A 33 -2.52 -13.81 -14.49
CA GLY A 33 -1.30 -13.99 -13.71
C GLY A 33 -0.60 -12.69 -13.31
N ASN A 34 -1.24 -11.53 -13.49
CA ASN A 34 -0.67 -10.25 -13.07
C ASN A 34 -0.87 -10.04 -11.57
N ASN A 35 -0.03 -9.18 -10.97
CA ASN A 35 -0.22 -8.67 -9.62
C ASN A 35 -0.89 -7.30 -9.68
N LEU A 36 -1.74 -6.99 -8.69
CA LEU A 36 -2.37 -5.70 -8.53
C LEU A 36 -1.73 -4.92 -7.38
N ILE A 37 -1.38 -3.67 -7.62
CA ILE A 37 -0.97 -2.74 -6.57
C ILE A 37 -2.15 -1.85 -6.23
N ILE A 38 -2.55 -1.85 -4.95
CA ILE A 38 -3.70 -1.08 -4.47
C ILE A 38 -3.25 -0.21 -3.30
N PHE A 39 -3.60 1.07 -3.35
CA PHE A 39 -3.44 2.00 -2.22
C PHE A 39 -4.78 2.10 -1.48
N PRO A 40 -4.95 1.42 -0.33
CA PRO A 40 -6.27 1.28 0.30
C PRO A 40 -6.82 2.58 0.88
N GLU A 41 -5.97 3.58 1.12
CA GLU A 41 -6.40 4.92 1.54
C GLU A 41 -7.15 5.68 0.42
N GLY A 42 -6.93 5.32 -0.85
CA GLY A 42 -7.52 5.99 -2.01
C GLY A 42 -7.04 7.44 -2.22
N THR A 43 -6.23 7.98 -1.33
CA THR A 43 -5.71 9.35 -1.38
C THR A 43 -4.40 9.45 -0.58
N ARG A 44 -3.69 10.56 -0.71
CA ARG A 44 -2.50 10.85 0.10
C ARG A 44 -2.89 11.02 1.57
N THR A 45 -2.09 10.50 2.48
CA THR A 45 -2.30 10.60 3.93
C THR A 45 -2.37 12.08 4.37
N LEU A 46 -3.32 12.38 5.23
CA LEU A 46 -3.47 13.73 5.80
C LEU A 46 -2.32 13.99 6.78
N VAL A 47 -1.84 15.23 6.78
CA VAL A 47 -0.81 15.67 7.73
C VAL A 47 -1.30 15.48 9.16
N GLY A 48 -0.50 14.81 9.98
CA GLY A 48 -0.83 14.49 11.37
C GLY A 48 -1.45 13.10 11.59
N ASN A 49 -1.84 12.40 10.52
CA ASN A 49 -2.28 11.01 10.63
C ASN A 49 -1.12 10.06 10.28
N ALA A 50 -1.08 8.90 10.93
CA ALA A 50 -0.18 7.81 10.52
C ALA A 50 -0.64 7.22 9.17
N ILE A 51 -1.93 6.97 9.05
CA ILE A 51 -2.64 6.56 7.82
C ILE A 51 -4.07 7.12 7.84
N ASN A 52 -4.70 7.25 6.68
CA ASN A 52 -6.12 7.53 6.60
C ASN A 52 -6.94 6.25 6.76
N PRO A 53 -8.26 6.36 7.05
CA PRO A 53 -9.16 5.21 7.01
C PRO A 53 -9.14 4.50 5.65
N PHE A 54 -9.09 3.17 5.66
CA PHE A 54 -9.05 2.38 4.44
C PHE A 54 -10.43 2.24 3.80
N ALA A 55 -10.46 2.37 2.48
CA ALA A 55 -11.61 2.02 1.67
C ALA A 55 -11.72 0.50 1.49
N ARG A 56 -12.95 -0.01 1.30
CA ARG A 56 -13.21 -1.46 1.16
C ARG A 56 -12.81 -2.05 -0.20
N GLY A 57 -12.27 -1.24 -1.12
CA GLY A 57 -11.93 -1.68 -2.47
C GLY A 57 -10.99 -2.88 -2.49
N ALA A 58 -9.87 -2.81 -1.78
CA ALA A 58 -8.90 -3.90 -1.70
C ALA A 58 -9.51 -5.20 -1.16
N ALA A 59 -10.30 -5.11 -0.08
CA ALA A 59 -10.97 -6.27 0.50
C ALA A 59 -12.02 -6.87 -0.43
N ASN A 60 -12.82 -6.04 -1.11
CA ASN A 60 -13.82 -6.51 -2.08
C ASN A 60 -13.17 -7.24 -3.25
N ILE A 61 -12.08 -6.70 -3.79
CA ILE A 61 -11.33 -7.34 -4.88
C ILE A 61 -10.78 -8.69 -4.40
N ALA A 62 -10.05 -8.71 -3.28
CA ALA A 62 -9.43 -9.93 -2.76
C ALA A 62 -10.45 -11.06 -2.50
N LEU A 63 -11.59 -10.74 -1.88
CA LEU A 63 -12.63 -11.72 -1.58
C LEU A 63 -13.33 -12.23 -2.84
N ARG A 64 -13.61 -11.35 -3.81
CA ARG A 64 -14.27 -11.71 -5.07
C ARG A 64 -13.37 -12.56 -5.97
N THR A 65 -12.09 -12.18 -6.07
CA THR A 65 -11.12 -12.88 -6.92
C THR A 65 -10.42 -14.05 -6.21
N GLN A 66 -10.75 -14.28 -4.94
CA GLN A 66 -10.14 -15.32 -4.10
C GLN A 66 -8.61 -15.21 -4.08
N THR A 67 -8.10 -13.99 -4.00
CA THR A 67 -6.67 -13.68 -4.03
C THR A 67 -6.22 -13.16 -2.67
N ASP A 68 -5.02 -13.59 -2.24
CA ASP A 68 -4.42 -13.14 -1.00
C ASP A 68 -3.95 -11.69 -1.10
N ILE A 69 -3.92 -10.99 0.03
CA ILE A 69 -3.35 -9.63 0.13
C ILE A 69 -1.96 -9.73 0.74
N LEU A 70 -0.96 -9.15 0.06
CA LEU A 70 0.37 -8.96 0.58
C LEU A 70 0.54 -7.51 1.01
N PRO A 71 0.51 -7.19 2.32
CA PRO A 71 0.73 -5.83 2.80
C PRO A 71 2.17 -5.38 2.56
N VAL A 72 2.33 -4.15 2.07
CA VAL A 72 3.65 -3.54 1.83
C VAL A 72 3.65 -2.14 2.43
N ILE A 73 4.60 -1.86 3.31
CA ILE A 73 4.76 -0.56 3.95
C ILE A 73 5.92 0.18 3.28
N LEU A 74 5.66 1.42 2.90
CA LEU A 74 6.67 2.33 2.38
C LEU A 74 7.03 3.34 3.48
N HIS A 75 8.27 3.31 3.93
CA HIS A 75 8.81 4.29 4.87
C HIS A 75 9.61 5.34 4.13
N THR A 76 9.43 6.60 4.48
CA THR A 76 10.22 7.71 3.96
C THR A 76 10.70 8.60 5.11
N ASP A 77 11.95 9.03 5.06
CA ASP A 77 12.54 9.94 6.06
C ASP A 77 12.13 11.41 5.86
N VAL A 78 11.64 11.74 4.69
CA VAL A 78 11.20 13.09 4.33
C VAL A 78 9.74 13.08 3.93
N THR A 79 8.94 13.90 4.60
CA THR A 79 7.55 14.11 4.21
C THR A 79 7.54 14.97 2.94
N GLY A 80 7.38 14.32 1.79
CA GLY A 80 7.27 14.98 0.49
C GLY A 80 5.89 14.78 -0.14
N LEU A 81 5.57 15.65 -1.10
CA LEU A 81 4.35 15.54 -1.92
C LEU A 81 3.04 15.46 -1.10
N THR A 82 2.97 16.17 0.02
CA THR A 82 1.72 16.28 0.79
C THR A 82 0.62 16.93 -0.07
N LYS A 83 -0.65 16.79 0.35
CA LYS A 83 -1.77 17.44 -0.38
C LYS A 83 -1.62 18.96 -0.51
N GLN A 84 -0.89 19.60 0.40
CA GLN A 84 -0.69 21.03 0.46
C GLN A 84 0.53 21.49 -0.35
N GLN A 85 1.40 20.58 -0.77
CA GLN A 85 2.57 20.89 -1.58
C GLN A 85 2.27 20.78 -3.07
N ALA A 86 2.77 21.72 -3.85
CA ALA A 86 2.72 21.61 -5.30
C ALA A 86 3.65 20.49 -5.78
N TRP A 87 3.24 19.74 -6.78
CA TRP A 87 3.95 18.56 -7.31
C TRP A 87 5.39 18.86 -7.80
N TYR A 88 5.69 20.11 -8.11
CA TYR A 88 7.02 20.58 -8.56
C TYR A 88 7.92 21.05 -7.41
N GLN A 89 7.45 21.04 -6.17
CA GLN A 89 8.26 21.39 -5.00
C GLN A 89 9.12 20.18 -4.61
N ILE A 90 10.35 20.18 -5.08
CA ILE A 90 11.32 19.11 -4.78
C ILE A 90 11.93 19.39 -3.40
N PRO A 91 11.96 18.40 -2.48
CA PRO A 91 12.66 18.53 -1.22
C PRO A 91 14.14 18.83 -1.44
N ARG A 92 14.74 19.68 -0.57
CA ARG A 92 16.17 20.00 -0.63
C ARG A 92 17.06 18.87 -0.12
N GLN A 93 16.48 17.90 0.56
CA GLN A 93 17.19 16.74 1.12
C GLN A 93 16.97 15.52 0.24
N THR A 94 17.94 14.62 0.23
CA THR A 94 17.80 13.30 -0.39
C THR A 94 16.69 12.55 0.34
N ILE A 95 15.77 11.97 -0.40
CA ILE A 95 14.70 11.12 0.14
C ILE A 95 15.24 9.70 0.24
N ASN A 96 15.34 9.18 1.46
CA ASN A 96 15.57 7.76 1.67
C ASN A 96 14.21 7.05 1.78
N MET A 97 14.07 5.97 1.06
CA MET A 97 12.86 5.17 1.06
C MET A 97 13.23 3.72 1.38
N SER A 98 12.51 3.10 2.29
CA SER A 98 12.59 1.68 2.54
C SER A 98 11.23 1.00 2.36
N VAL A 99 11.27 -0.27 2.02
CA VAL A 99 10.09 -1.09 1.74
C VAL A 99 10.10 -2.24 2.73
N GLU A 100 9.02 -2.38 3.48
CA GLU A 100 8.79 -3.51 4.36
C GLU A 100 7.64 -4.36 3.82
N VAL A 101 7.88 -5.67 3.69
CA VAL A 101 6.88 -6.63 3.19
C VAL A 101 6.34 -7.43 4.36
N GLY A 102 5.06 -7.35 4.60
CA GLY A 102 4.38 -8.08 5.67
C GLY A 102 4.03 -9.52 5.29
N HIS A 103 3.34 -10.19 6.21
CA HIS A 103 2.83 -11.53 5.96
C HIS A 103 1.56 -11.49 5.10
N SER A 104 1.44 -12.46 4.18
CA SER A 104 0.26 -12.59 3.33
C SER A 104 -1.01 -12.82 4.17
N MET A 105 -2.01 -11.98 3.95
CA MET A 105 -3.36 -12.14 4.51
C MET A 105 -4.18 -13.02 3.57
N ARG A 106 -4.36 -14.28 3.98
CA ARG A 106 -5.04 -15.27 3.15
C ARG A 106 -6.55 -15.04 3.12
N TYR A 107 -7.13 -14.87 1.93
CA TYR A 107 -8.58 -14.71 1.76
C TYR A 107 -9.38 -15.89 2.34
N GLN A 108 -8.82 -17.10 2.35
CA GLN A 108 -9.43 -18.32 2.88
C GLN A 108 -9.79 -18.23 4.36
N HIS A 109 -9.14 -17.37 5.13
CA HIS A 109 -9.48 -17.13 6.55
C HIS A 109 -10.81 -16.36 6.69
N TYR A 110 -11.27 -15.73 5.63
CA TYR A 110 -12.48 -14.93 5.59
C TYR A 110 -13.60 -15.72 4.88
N LYS A 111 -14.41 -16.43 5.67
CA LYS A 111 -15.46 -17.29 5.14
C LYS A 111 -16.62 -16.44 4.60
N VAL A 112 -16.62 -16.22 3.30
CA VAL A 112 -17.71 -15.54 2.60
C VAL A 112 -18.82 -16.55 2.34
N THR A 113 -20.04 -16.20 2.78
CA THR A 113 -21.28 -16.95 2.49
C THR A 113 -22.32 -15.96 1.98
N GLN A 114 -23.33 -16.46 1.29
CA GLN A 114 -24.39 -15.62 0.75
C GLN A 114 -25.01 -14.74 1.86
N GLY A 115 -25.02 -13.43 1.67
CA GLY A 115 -25.58 -12.45 2.58
C GLY A 115 -24.63 -11.92 3.65
N ASN A 116 -23.35 -12.40 3.73
CA ASN A 116 -22.37 -11.87 4.69
C ASN A 116 -21.21 -11.11 4.04
N GLU A 117 -21.17 -10.98 2.71
CA GLU A 117 -20.03 -10.43 1.94
C GLU A 117 -19.62 -9.06 2.45
N ALA A 118 -20.59 -8.16 2.64
CA ALA A 118 -20.31 -6.80 3.12
C ALA A 118 -19.74 -6.77 4.55
N LYS A 119 -20.12 -7.72 5.40
CA LYS A 119 -19.60 -7.86 6.76
C LYS A 119 -18.15 -8.36 6.73
N ILE A 120 -17.89 -9.36 5.92
CA ILE A 120 -16.55 -9.95 5.76
C ILE A 120 -15.57 -8.93 5.13
N ALA A 121 -15.99 -8.20 4.10
CA ALA A 121 -15.16 -7.15 3.50
C ALA A 121 -14.80 -6.05 4.51
N ARG A 122 -15.75 -5.67 5.39
CA ARG A 122 -15.46 -4.73 6.49
C ARG A 122 -14.46 -5.30 7.50
N GLN A 123 -14.56 -6.57 7.82
CA GLN A 123 -13.63 -7.23 8.72
C GLN A 123 -12.22 -7.26 8.11
N LEU A 124 -12.06 -7.76 6.88
CA LEU A 124 -10.77 -7.81 6.19
C LEU A 124 -10.15 -6.40 6.06
N THR A 125 -10.98 -5.37 5.75
CA THR A 125 -10.49 -3.98 5.69
C THR A 125 -9.96 -3.51 7.05
N ARG A 126 -10.62 -3.84 8.15
CA ARG A 126 -10.21 -3.48 9.50
C ARG A 126 -8.92 -4.19 9.89
N ASP A 127 -8.84 -5.50 9.65
CA ASP A 127 -7.67 -6.31 9.96
C ASP A 127 -6.44 -5.82 9.18
N LEU A 128 -6.64 -5.44 7.91
CA LEU A 128 -5.61 -4.83 7.09
C LEU A 128 -5.15 -3.48 7.64
N GLN A 129 -6.08 -2.61 8.03
CA GLN A 129 -5.75 -1.30 8.62
C GLN A 129 -5.04 -1.46 9.96
N GLU A 130 -5.47 -2.39 10.80
CA GLU A 130 -4.82 -2.69 12.08
C GLU A 130 -3.39 -3.19 11.89
N PHE A 131 -3.15 -4.06 10.90
CA PHE A 131 -1.81 -4.47 10.53
C PHE A 131 -0.90 -3.25 10.25
N TYR A 132 -1.35 -2.31 9.43
CA TYR A 132 -0.55 -1.12 9.12
C TYR A 132 -0.32 -0.23 10.35
N LEU A 133 -1.34 0.01 11.18
CA LEU A 133 -1.21 0.81 12.39
C LEU A 133 -0.19 0.23 13.36
N ASN A 134 -0.20 -1.09 13.54
CA ASN A 134 0.71 -1.78 14.44
C ASN A 134 2.17 -1.73 13.96
N ASN A 135 2.39 -1.82 12.64
CA ASN A 135 3.74 -1.84 12.07
C ASN A 135 4.30 -0.44 11.82
N LEU A 136 3.48 0.55 11.51
CA LEU A 136 3.92 1.95 11.39
C LEU A 136 4.32 2.58 12.72
N SER A 137 3.80 2.07 13.85
CA SER A 137 4.11 2.56 15.19
C SER A 137 5.37 1.94 15.79
N SER A 138 5.94 0.90 15.17
CA SER A 138 7.21 0.28 15.59
C SER A 138 8.36 1.15 15.10
N PRO A 139 9.26 1.65 15.99
CA PRO A 139 10.47 2.29 15.55
C PRO A 139 11.26 1.28 14.71
N LEU A 140 11.69 1.67 13.52
CA LEU A 140 12.70 0.91 12.78
C LEU A 140 13.90 0.74 13.72
N ASP A 141 14.14 -0.48 14.17
CA ASP A 141 15.36 -0.81 14.91
C ASP A 141 16.54 -0.32 14.09
N SER A 142 17.31 0.59 14.68
CA SER A 142 18.51 1.21 14.14
C SER A 142 19.62 0.16 13.99
N HIS A 143 19.45 -0.79 13.09
CA HIS A 143 20.42 -1.82 12.74
C HIS A 143 21.26 -1.44 11.52
N THR A 144 21.84 -0.23 11.52
CA THR A 144 22.95 0.08 10.60
C THR A 144 23.81 1.20 11.14
N ASP A 145 24.53 0.98 12.27
CA ASP A 145 25.69 1.80 12.60
C ASP A 145 26.65 1.15 13.62
N LYS A 146 27.07 -0.10 13.37
CA LYS A 146 28.14 -0.74 14.17
C LYS A 146 29.16 -1.52 13.34
N LYS A 147 29.48 -1.12 12.11
CA LYS A 147 30.49 -1.83 11.33
C LYS A 147 31.61 -0.95 10.71
N HIS A 148 31.79 0.29 11.15
CA HIS A 148 32.89 1.12 10.62
C HIS A 148 33.66 1.93 11.68
N LYS A 149 33.87 1.39 12.88
CA LYS A 149 34.68 2.06 13.91
C LYS A 149 35.74 1.19 14.60
N ASN A 150 36.20 0.10 13.98
CA ASN A 150 37.25 -0.75 14.59
C ASN A 150 38.42 -1.10 13.66
N GLU A 151 38.80 -0.22 12.72
CA GLU A 151 40.04 -0.43 11.96
C GLU A 151 40.84 0.88 11.81
N LEU A 152 41.10 1.58 12.87
CA LEU A 152 42.11 2.65 12.87
C LEU A 152 42.59 2.92 14.31
N THR A 153 43.25 1.94 14.95
CA THR A 153 44.21 2.24 16.04
C THR A 153 45.09 1.01 16.25
N GLN A 154 46.19 0.95 15.52
CA GLN A 154 47.44 0.37 16.02
C GLN A 154 48.53 1.38 15.89
N PRO A 155 49.15 1.84 16.99
CA PRO A 155 50.41 2.59 16.95
C PRO A 155 51.59 1.63 16.87
N ASN A 156 52.62 2.06 16.19
CA ASN A 156 53.99 1.54 16.24
C ASN A 156 54.53 1.49 17.66
#